data_99304818d425c4ff2681516550e96696
#
_entry.id   99304818d425c4ff2681516550e96696
#
_cell.length_a   1.000
_cell.length_b   1.000
_cell.length_c   1.000
_cell.angle_alpha   90.00
_cell.angle_beta   90.00
_cell.angle_gamma   90.00
#
_symmetry.space_group_name_H-M   'P 1'
#
loop_
_entity.id
_entity.type
_entity.pdbx_description
1 polymer ?
#
loop_
_entity_poly.entity_id
_entity_poly.type
_entity_poly.pdbx_seq_one_letter_code
_entity_poly.pdbx_strand_id
1 'polypeptide(L)'
;MKKFILAGAFILLHFNTKADDKIIDRFIYKTNYQFQKVKDFQAKMSVRLNVPGLRMPKKTYKVYYKHPNKFKADTKGFGILPNTGIFTSPEDNFDNLKNLKLNNNLSNEEEHCLTITGTLIPDSLKAQFPSEYAKLTFDPLVDVVIDTSRWLIKTVTSRIDTVKLFEITNNYNLYEGKFYLPKESKVEYFIKDARLAGWLKKDVKTLMNTNNLSANSDVIKGSIVVNYSEYKINKNLPDRIFKKRKKD
;
A
#
# COMPACT_ATOMS: atom_id res chain seq x y z
N MET A 1 61.95 26.78 6.33
CA MET A 1 61.09 25.64 6.77
C MET A 1 59.75 25.79 6.11
N LYS A 2 59.45 24.95 5.10
CA LYS A 2 58.22 25.02 4.29
C LYS A 2 57.12 24.21 4.95
N LYS A 3 55.98 24.86 5.24
CA LYS A 3 54.76 24.18 5.65
C LYS A 3 53.93 23.87 4.39
N PHE A 4 53.87 22.59 4.03
CA PHE A 4 52.90 22.09 3.10
C PHE A 4 51.60 21.78 3.87
N ILE A 5 50.52 22.44 3.50
CA ILE A 5 49.15 22.16 4.01
C ILE A 5 48.48 21.23 3.03
N LEU A 6 48.08 20.12 3.55
CA LEU A 6 47.30 19.06 2.91
C LEU A 6 45.88 19.59 2.57
N ALA A 7 45.64 19.85 1.29
CA ALA A 7 44.27 20.10 0.77
C ALA A 7 43.97 19.00 -0.22
N GLY A 8 43.28 17.97 0.22
CA GLY A 8 42.94 16.86 -0.67
C GLY A 8 42.17 15.72 0.02
N ALA A 9 40.93 15.88 0.33
CA ALA A 9 40.00 14.77 0.57
C ALA A 9 38.56 15.28 0.80
N PHE A 10 37.90 15.85 -0.23
CA PHE A 10 36.46 16.17 -0.09
C PHE A 10 35.69 16.10 -1.43
N ILE A 11 36.02 15.15 -2.30
CA ILE A 11 35.32 15.01 -3.61
C ILE A 11 34.94 13.54 -3.86
N LEU A 12 34.43 12.79 -2.92
CA LEU A 12 34.00 11.42 -3.18
C LEU A 12 32.59 11.03 -2.69
N LEU A 13 31.78 11.99 -2.25
CA LEU A 13 30.44 11.66 -1.68
C LEU A 13 29.23 12.02 -2.56
N HIS A 14 29.41 12.54 -3.77
CA HIS A 14 28.28 13.00 -4.59
C HIS A 14 27.94 12.13 -5.82
N PHE A 15 28.64 11.03 -6.05
CA PHE A 15 28.41 10.20 -7.25
C PHE A 15 27.38 9.06 -7.06
N ASN A 16 27.04 8.67 -5.84
CA ASN A 16 26.15 7.54 -5.61
C ASN A 16 24.66 7.88 -5.80
N THR A 17 24.23 9.10 -5.48
CA THR A 17 22.79 9.46 -5.50
C THR A 17 22.16 9.39 -6.89
N LYS A 18 22.84 9.87 -7.93
CA LYS A 18 22.29 9.83 -9.31
C LYS A 18 22.25 8.42 -9.94
N ALA A 19 23.10 7.52 -9.47
CA ALA A 19 23.07 6.13 -9.91
C ALA A 19 21.90 5.38 -9.27
N ASP A 20 21.68 5.60 -7.99
CA ASP A 20 20.58 4.99 -7.24
C ASP A 20 19.21 5.45 -7.76
N ASP A 21 19.05 6.74 -8.09
CA ASP A 21 17.80 7.28 -8.66
C ASP A 21 17.43 6.55 -9.96
N LYS A 22 18.39 6.38 -10.88
CA LYS A 22 18.16 5.65 -12.15
C LYS A 22 17.78 4.18 -11.94
N ILE A 23 18.35 3.55 -10.91
CA ILE A 23 18.05 2.17 -10.57
C ILE A 23 16.62 2.08 -9.99
N ILE A 24 16.24 2.98 -9.11
CA ILE A 24 14.90 3.07 -8.53
C ILE A 24 13.86 3.28 -9.63
N ASP A 25 14.07 4.27 -10.51
CA ASP A 25 13.20 4.54 -11.66
C ASP A 25 12.99 3.30 -12.53
N ARG A 26 14.06 2.55 -12.79
CA ARG A 26 14.00 1.31 -13.56
C ARG A 26 13.17 0.23 -12.87
N PHE A 27 13.24 0.12 -11.55
CA PHE A 27 12.46 -0.86 -10.78
C PHE A 27 10.99 -0.49 -10.73
N ILE A 28 10.67 0.79 -10.50
CA ILE A 28 9.31 1.32 -10.56
C ILE A 28 8.73 1.09 -11.95
N TYR A 29 9.49 1.42 -13.01
CA TYR A 29 9.06 1.20 -14.39
C TYR A 29 8.73 -0.27 -14.68
N LYS A 30 9.60 -1.22 -14.27
CA LYS A 30 9.37 -2.65 -14.50
C LYS A 30 8.14 -3.16 -13.74
N THR A 31 7.93 -2.68 -12.51
CA THR A 31 6.77 -3.04 -11.69
C THR A 31 5.48 -2.51 -12.32
N ASN A 32 5.50 -1.26 -12.78
CA ASN A 32 4.37 -0.66 -13.50
C ASN A 32 4.11 -1.37 -14.83
N TYR A 33 5.15 -1.68 -15.60
CA TYR A 33 5.03 -2.40 -16.87
C TYR A 33 4.38 -3.77 -16.68
N GLN A 34 4.75 -4.51 -15.63
CA GLN A 34 4.13 -5.79 -15.32
C GLN A 34 2.65 -5.64 -15.01
N PHE A 35 2.27 -4.61 -14.26
CA PHE A 35 0.89 -4.32 -13.89
C PHE A 35 0.05 -3.87 -15.09
N GLN A 36 0.59 -3.05 -15.97
CA GLN A 36 -0.09 -2.49 -17.15
C GLN A 36 -0.52 -3.53 -18.19
N LYS A 37 -0.04 -4.78 -18.09
CA LYS A 37 -0.55 -5.90 -18.90
C LYS A 37 -2.03 -6.18 -18.62
N VAL A 38 -2.51 -5.80 -17.42
CA VAL A 38 -3.90 -5.90 -17.02
C VAL A 38 -4.61 -4.58 -17.30
N LYS A 39 -5.33 -4.52 -18.42
CA LYS A 39 -6.08 -3.32 -18.83
C LYS A 39 -7.38 -3.16 -18.05
N ASP A 40 -8.05 -4.27 -17.79
CA ASP A 40 -9.25 -4.32 -16.97
C ASP A 40 -9.43 -5.71 -16.36
N PHE A 41 -10.17 -5.78 -15.26
CA PHE A 41 -10.68 -7.05 -14.75
C PHE A 41 -12.01 -6.89 -14.01
N GLN A 42 -12.75 -7.98 -13.93
CA GLN A 42 -13.82 -8.21 -12.98
C GLN A 42 -13.41 -9.37 -12.09
N ALA A 43 -13.69 -9.28 -10.79
CA ALA A 43 -13.41 -10.36 -9.86
C ALA A 43 -14.45 -10.40 -8.73
N LYS A 44 -14.44 -11.49 -7.98
CA LYS A 44 -15.11 -11.62 -6.69
C LYS A 44 -14.09 -11.34 -5.59
N MET A 45 -14.37 -10.37 -4.73
CA MET A 45 -13.53 -9.97 -3.62
C MET A 45 -14.24 -10.26 -2.31
N SER A 46 -13.60 -10.95 -1.39
CA SER A 46 -14.13 -11.17 -0.06
C SER A 46 -13.25 -10.51 1.00
N VAL A 47 -13.86 -9.76 1.89
CA VAL A 47 -13.19 -9.01 2.95
C VAL A 47 -13.56 -9.61 4.31
N ARG A 48 -12.55 -9.90 5.13
CA ARG A 48 -12.68 -10.30 6.52
C ARG A 48 -11.89 -9.33 7.39
N LEU A 49 -12.56 -8.78 8.40
CA LEU A 49 -11.93 -7.98 9.43
C LEU A 49 -11.72 -8.86 10.68
N ASN A 50 -10.49 -8.86 11.19
CA ASN A 50 -10.11 -9.51 12.44
C ASN A 50 -9.63 -8.42 13.39
N VAL A 51 -10.55 -7.85 14.16
CA VAL A 51 -10.24 -6.82 15.16
C VAL A 51 -10.75 -7.34 16.51
N PRO A 52 -9.92 -7.32 17.58
CA PRO A 52 -10.34 -7.74 18.91
C PRO A 52 -11.61 -7.02 19.37
N GLY A 53 -12.56 -7.77 19.90
CA GLY A 53 -13.83 -7.22 20.35
C GLY A 53 -14.86 -6.95 19.27
N LEU A 54 -14.53 -7.17 18.00
CA LEU A 54 -15.43 -6.93 16.89
C LEU A 54 -15.72 -8.22 16.10
N ARG A 55 -16.97 -8.59 16.04
CA ARG A 55 -17.44 -9.70 15.20
C ARG A 55 -18.10 -9.16 13.93
N MET A 56 -17.35 -9.11 12.84
CA MET A 56 -17.93 -8.79 11.53
C MET A 56 -17.98 -10.03 10.65
N PRO A 57 -19.13 -10.29 10.00
CA PRO A 57 -19.22 -11.37 9.03
C PRO A 57 -18.36 -11.05 7.81
N LYS A 58 -17.79 -12.10 7.20
CA LYS A 58 -17.12 -12.00 5.91
C LYS A 58 -18.06 -11.37 4.88
N LYS A 59 -17.62 -10.31 4.21
CA LYS A 59 -18.40 -9.62 3.19
C LYS A 59 -17.83 -9.87 1.81
N THR A 60 -18.72 -10.10 0.85
CA THR A 60 -18.33 -10.37 -0.54
C THR A 60 -18.80 -9.25 -1.46
N TYR A 61 -17.91 -8.86 -2.37
CA TYR A 61 -18.11 -7.82 -3.36
C TYR A 61 -17.83 -8.37 -4.75
N LYS A 62 -18.51 -7.82 -5.74
CA LYS A 62 -18.13 -7.92 -7.13
C LYS A 62 -17.32 -6.66 -7.46
N VAL A 63 -16.08 -6.84 -7.87
CA VAL A 63 -15.17 -5.72 -8.12
C VAL A 63 -14.85 -5.61 -9.59
N TYR A 64 -14.62 -4.37 -10.00
CA TYR A 64 -14.24 -4.01 -11.36
C TYR A 64 -13.06 -3.05 -11.29
N TYR A 65 -12.07 -3.31 -12.10
CA TYR A 65 -10.93 -2.44 -12.29
C TYR A 65 -10.76 -2.13 -13.77
N LYS A 66 -10.34 -0.91 -14.10
CA LYS A 66 -9.90 -0.53 -15.43
C LYS A 66 -8.78 0.47 -15.32
N HIS A 67 -7.69 0.14 -15.99
CA HIS A 67 -6.50 0.99 -16.04
C HIS A 67 -6.85 2.41 -16.56
N PRO A 68 -6.23 3.50 -16.06
CA PRO A 68 -5.16 3.46 -15.05
C PRO A 68 -5.68 3.30 -13.61
N ASN A 69 -6.81 3.86 -13.22
CA ASN A 69 -7.19 4.01 -11.81
C ASN A 69 -8.70 3.89 -11.55
N LYS A 70 -9.49 3.35 -12.48
CA LYS A 70 -10.94 3.17 -12.26
C LYS A 70 -11.17 1.90 -11.44
N PHE A 71 -11.73 2.06 -10.25
CA PHE A 71 -12.12 0.95 -9.38
C PHE A 71 -13.57 1.10 -8.92
N LYS A 72 -14.30 -0.01 -8.91
CA LYS A 72 -15.66 -0.07 -8.38
C LYS A 72 -15.90 -1.39 -7.69
N ALA A 73 -16.57 -1.35 -6.55
CA ALA A 73 -17.02 -2.53 -5.82
C ALA A 73 -18.52 -2.46 -5.56
N ASP A 74 -19.22 -3.50 -5.97
CA ASP A 74 -20.66 -3.65 -5.76
C ASP A 74 -20.91 -4.81 -4.78
N THR A 75 -21.82 -4.63 -3.83
CA THR A 75 -22.27 -5.68 -2.89
C THR A 75 -23.76 -5.63 -2.69
N LYS A 76 -24.36 -6.75 -2.29
CA LYS A 76 -25.76 -6.78 -1.84
C LYS A 76 -25.85 -6.31 -0.39
N GLY A 77 -26.75 -5.37 -0.11
CA GLY A 77 -26.95 -4.77 1.20
C GLY A 77 -25.82 -3.85 1.64
N PHE A 78 -25.79 -3.52 2.93
CA PHE A 78 -24.75 -2.66 3.49
C PHE A 78 -23.40 -3.35 3.43
N GLY A 79 -22.39 -2.64 2.93
CA GLY A 79 -21.02 -3.13 2.83
C GLY A 79 -20.05 -2.01 3.08
N ILE A 80 -18.99 -2.31 3.84
CA ILE A 80 -17.91 -1.40 4.14
C ILE A 80 -16.69 -1.89 3.40
N LEU A 81 -16.07 -0.99 2.62
CA LEU A 81 -14.79 -1.23 1.96
C LEU A 81 -13.71 -0.55 2.78
N PRO A 82 -12.67 -1.27 3.22
CA PRO A 82 -11.52 -0.63 3.81
C PRO A 82 -10.83 0.26 2.77
N ASN A 83 -10.36 1.45 3.20
CA ASN A 83 -9.58 2.33 2.33
C ASN A 83 -8.16 1.79 2.08
N THR A 84 -7.68 0.92 2.96
CA THR A 84 -6.34 0.33 2.91
C THR A 84 -6.41 -1.15 2.53
N GLY A 85 -5.42 -1.64 1.76
CA GLY A 85 -5.30 -3.07 1.40
C GLY A 85 -6.25 -3.55 0.31
N ILE A 86 -7.03 -2.65 -0.30
CA ILE A 86 -7.73 -2.91 -1.54
C ILE A 86 -6.73 -2.76 -2.69
N PHE A 87 -7.01 -3.42 -3.79
CA PHE A 87 -6.20 -3.39 -5.00
C PHE A 87 -5.69 -1.96 -5.32
N THR A 88 -4.39 -1.79 -5.20
CA THR A 88 -3.69 -0.53 -5.45
C THR A 88 -2.71 -0.75 -6.60
N SER A 89 -2.60 0.20 -7.53
CA SER A 89 -1.59 0.12 -8.57
C SER A 89 -0.18 0.31 -8.00
N PRO A 90 0.87 -0.25 -8.61
CA PRO A 90 2.24 0.06 -8.20
C PRO A 90 2.54 1.57 -8.24
N GLU A 91 2.03 2.27 -9.25
CA GLU A 91 2.15 3.72 -9.40
C GLU A 91 1.61 4.47 -8.18
N ASP A 92 0.39 4.14 -7.72
CA ASP A 92 -0.20 4.75 -6.53
C ASP A 92 0.63 4.53 -5.26
N ASN A 93 1.40 3.43 -5.17
CA ASN A 93 2.28 3.18 -4.03
C ASN A 93 3.51 4.10 -4.03
N PHE A 94 4.04 4.48 -5.19
CA PHE A 94 5.24 5.30 -5.29
C PHE A 94 4.94 6.79 -5.40
N ASP A 95 3.86 7.19 -6.06
CA ASP A 95 3.46 8.60 -6.25
C ASP A 95 3.16 9.33 -4.93
N ASN A 96 2.82 8.56 -3.89
CA ASN A 96 2.59 9.08 -2.55
C ASN A 96 3.88 9.18 -1.70
N LEU A 97 5.04 8.87 -2.27
CA LEU A 97 6.33 8.86 -1.57
C LEU A 97 7.29 9.91 -2.15
N LYS A 98 8.11 10.50 -1.28
CA LYS A 98 9.24 11.37 -1.62
C LYS A 98 10.54 10.78 -1.05
N ASN A 99 11.68 11.27 -1.52
CA ASN A 99 13.01 10.89 -1.03
C ASN A 99 13.24 9.36 -1.12
N LEU A 100 12.92 8.77 -2.25
CA LEU A 100 13.09 7.34 -2.48
C LEU A 100 14.55 6.93 -2.40
N LYS A 101 14.84 5.82 -1.71
CA LYS A 101 16.19 5.26 -1.56
C LYS A 101 16.13 3.74 -1.60
N LEU A 102 17.16 3.12 -2.17
CA LEU A 102 17.37 1.67 -2.02
C LEU A 102 17.72 1.36 -0.56
N ASN A 103 17.07 0.36 -0.01
CA ASN A 103 17.34 -0.11 1.35
C ASN A 103 17.95 -1.51 1.31
N ASN A 104 19.28 -1.56 1.20
CA ASN A 104 20.00 -2.83 1.11
C ASN A 104 19.87 -3.70 2.37
N ASN A 105 19.67 -3.09 3.53
CA ASN A 105 19.51 -3.80 4.79
C ASN A 105 18.18 -4.59 4.88
N LEU A 106 17.17 -4.14 4.15
CA LEU A 106 15.86 -4.80 4.06
C LEU A 106 15.68 -5.59 2.76
N SER A 107 16.66 -5.52 1.85
CA SER A 107 16.66 -6.30 0.61
C SER A 107 17.22 -7.70 0.87
N ASN A 108 16.69 -8.70 0.18
CA ASN A 108 17.15 -10.09 0.24
C ASN A 108 17.38 -10.59 -1.19
N GLU A 109 18.64 -10.68 -1.58
CA GLU A 109 19.05 -11.11 -2.94
C GLU A 109 18.73 -12.58 -3.19
N GLU A 110 18.87 -13.45 -2.19
CA GLU A 110 18.57 -14.89 -2.29
C GLU A 110 17.08 -15.12 -2.58
N GLU A 111 16.19 -14.27 -2.02
CA GLU A 111 14.75 -14.28 -2.28
C GLU A 111 14.35 -13.43 -3.48
N HIS A 112 15.29 -12.85 -4.20
CA HIS A 112 15.01 -11.87 -5.25
C HIS A 112 14.14 -10.71 -4.79
N CYS A 113 14.31 -10.26 -3.55
CA CYS A 113 13.57 -9.16 -2.95
C CYS A 113 14.44 -7.91 -2.85
N LEU A 114 13.93 -6.80 -3.37
CA LEU A 114 14.53 -5.49 -3.26
C LEU A 114 13.58 -4.54 -2.53
N THR A 115 14.13 -3.72 -1.64
CA THR A 115 13.35 -2.76 -0.87
C THR A 115 13.66 -1.33 -1.27
N ILE A 116 12.62 -0.57 -1.58
CA ILE A 116 12.68 0.89 -1.76
C ILE A 116 12.01 1.52 -0.54
N THR A 117 12.73 2.38 0.16
CA THR A 117 12.20 3.18 1.27
C THR A 117 11.96 4.61 0.81
N GLY A 118 10.79 5.15 1.13
CA GLY A 118 10.43 6.54 0.89
C GLY A 118 9.77 7.17 2.11
N THR A 119 9.67 8.50 2.11
CA THR A 119 8.91 9.26 3.09
C THR A 119 7.52 9.53 2.52
N LEU A 120 6.48 9.24 3.28
CA LEU A 120 5.11 9.49 2.86
C LEU A 120 4.85 11.00 2.68
N ILE A 121 4.21 11.38 1.58
CA ILE A 121 3.85 12.78 1.31
C ILE A 121 2.61 13.12 2.15
N PRO A 122 2.70 14.09 3.09
CA PRO A 122 1.59 14.41 4.01
C PRO A 122 0.27 14.78 3.31
N ASP A 123 0.35 15.42 2.15
CA ASP A 123 -0.83 15.89 1.43
C ASP A 123 -1.69 14.76 0.87
N SER A 124 -1.09 13.62 0.52
CA SER A 124 -1.83 12.41 0.11
C SER A 124 -2.70 11.86 1.23
N LEU A 125 -2.27 12.05 2.47
CA LEU A 125 -2.98 11.62 3.66
C LEU A 125 -3.96 12.67 4.18
N LYS A 126 -3.64 13.96 4.04
CA LYS A 126 -4.56 15.06 4.35
C LYS A 126 -5.81 15.02 3.49
N ALA A 127 -5.70 14.63 2.22
CA ALA A 127 -6.85 14.44 1.33
C ALA A 127 -7.80 13.34 1.80
N GLN A 128 -7.26 12.29 2.46
CA GLN A 128 -8.03 11.19 3.02
C GLN A 128 -8.47 11.45 4.47
N PHE A 129 -7.68 12.21 5.27
CA PHE A 129 -7.87 12.42 6.70
C PHE A 129 -7.53 13.85 7.14
N PRO A 130 -8.32 14.88 6.74
CA PRO A 130 -7.92 16.30 6.82
C PRO A 130 -7.61 16.84 8.23
N SER A 131 -8.29 16.35 9.26
CA SER A 131 -8.26 16.99 10.59
C SER A 131 -7.24 16.43 11.59
N GLU A 132 -6.71 15.22 11.35
CA GLU A 132 -5.90 14.50 12.33
C GLU A 132 -4.45 14.35 11.89
N TYR A 133 -4.21 14.34 10.58
CA TYR A 133 -2.86 14.34 10.03
C TYR A 133 -2.10 15.66 10.29
N ALA A 134 -2.82 16.78 10.40
CA ALA A 134 -2.23 18.07 10.77
C ALA A 134 -1.62 18.07 12.19
N LYS A 135 -1.93 17.05 13.01
CA LYS A 135 -1.42 16.87 14.37
C LYS A 135 -0.21 15.92 14.46
N LEU A 136 0.12 15.23 13.37
CA LEU A 136 1.31 14.38 13.34
C LEU A 136 2.55 15.23 13.11
N THR A 137 3.48 15.19 14.04
CA THR A 137 4.75 15.93 14.01
C THR A 137 5.88 15.14 13.33
N PHE A 138 5.57 14.04 12.65
CA PHE A 138 6.55 13.15 12.03
C PHE A 138 6.06 12.67 10.67
N ASP A 139 7.00 12.41 9.77
CA ASP A 139 6.76 11.85 8.45
C ASP A 139 6.99 10.32 8.50
N PRO A 140 5.95 9.48 8.31
CA PRO A 140 6.13 8.04 8.27
C PRO A 140 7.04 7.62 7.12
N LEU A 141 7.90 6.66 7.38
CA LEU A 141 8.65 5.95 6.35
C LEU A 141 7.79 4.80 5.79
N VAL A 142 7.93 4.56 4.50
CA VAL A 142 7.27 3.45 3.81
C VAL A 142 8.32 2.62 3.10
N ASP A 143 8.38 1.35 3.44
CA ASP A 143 9.23 0.36 2.79
C ASP A 143 8.38 -0.44 1.80
N VAL A 144 8.75 -0.41 0.53
CA VAL A 144 8.11 -1.16 -0.55
C VAL A 144 9.04 -2.28 -0.99
N VAL A 145 8.64 -3.52 -0.72
CA VAL A 145 9.39 -4.73 -1.09
C VAL A 145 8.90 -5.23 -2.44
N ILE A 146 9.80 -5.32 -3.40
CA ILE A 146 9.55 -5.79 -4.77
C ILE A 146 10.18 -7.16 -4.96
N ASP A 147 9.38 -8.13 -5.40
CA ASP A 147 9.87 -9.38 -6.00
C ASP A 147 10.43 -9.08 -7.40
N THR A 148 11.74 -9.06 -7.54
CA THR A 148 12.43 -8.72 -8.79
C THR A 148 12.41 -9.83 -9.84
N SER A 149 12.06 -11.06 -9.46
CA SER A 149 11.87 -12.17 -10.39
C SER A 149 10.59 -12.03 -11.22
N ARG A 150 9.55 -11.40 -10.63
CA ARG A 150 8.23 -11.23 -11.25
C ARG A 150 7.81 -9.78 -11.39
N TRP A 151 8.55 -8.85 -10.79
CA TRP A 151 8.26 -7.41 -10.73
C TRP A 151 6.92 -7.09 -10.08
N LEU A 152 6.71 -7.63 -8.87
CA LEU A 152 5.49 -7.49 -8.09
C LEU A 152 5.79 -6.87 -6.73
N ILE A 153 4.91 -6.03 -6.22
CA ILE A 153 5.00 -5.49 -4.86
C ILE A 153 4.54 -6.57 -3.88
N LYS A 154 5.49 -7.19 -3.17
CA LYS A 154 5.25 -8.26 -2.19
C LYS A 154 4.71 -7.69 -0.88
N THR A 155 5.35 -6.62 -0.38
CA THR A 155 5.01 -6.04 0.92
C THR A 155 5.13 -4.52 0.88
N VAL A 156 4.24 -3.83 1.60
CA VAL A 156 4.32 -2.39 1.86
C VAL A 156 4.20 -2.19 3.37
N THR A 157 5.26 -1.66 4.00
CA THR A 157 5.29 -1.43 5.45
C THR A 157 5.39 0.06 5.75
N SER A 158 4.46 0.61 6.51
CA SER A 158 4.58 1.96 7.07
C SER A 158 5.12 1.89 8.49
N ARG A 159 6.10 2.74 8.81
CA ARG A 159 6.77 2.77 10.11
C ARG A 159 7.20 4.17 10.51
N ILE A 160 7.43 4.34 11.81
CA ILE A 160 8.11 5.50 12.41
C ILE A 160 9.36 4.93 13.04
N ASP A 161 10.53 5.35 12.58
CA ASP A 161 11.81 4.75 12.95
C ASP A 161 11.76 3.22 12.76
N THR A 162 11.82 2.46 13.85
CA THR A 162 11.75 0.99 13.85
C THR A 162 10.36 0.44 14.17
N VAL A 163 9.40 1.30 14.53
CA VAL A 163 8.05 0.88 14.96
C VAL A 163 7.13 0.78 13.76
N LYS A 164 6.72 -0.44 13.41
CA LYS A 164 5.71 -0.67 12.38
C LYS A 164 4.36 -0.08 12.80
N LEU A 165 3.69 0.61 11.87
CA LEU A 165 2.32 1.09 12.00
C LEU A 165 1.34 0.12 11.35
N PHE A 166 1.59 -0.23 10.10
CA PHE A 166 0.87 -1.27 9.38
C PHE A 166 1.77 -1.93 8.33
N GLU A 167 1.38 -3.11 7.92
CA GLU A 167 2.03 -3.87 6.85
C GLU A 167 0.97 -4.47 5.94
N ILE A 168 1.14 -4.29 4.63
CA ILE A 168 0.33 -4.92 3.60
C ILE A 168 1.18 -6.01 2.97
N THR A 169 0.71 -7.25 3.00
CA THR A 169 1.35 -8.38 2.31
C THR A 169 0.46 -8.85 1.17
N ASN A 170 1.01 -8.99 -0.03
CA ASN A 170 0.30 -9.42 -1.21
C ASN A 170 0.80 -10.80 -1.67
N ASN A 171 -0.13 -11.72 -1.85
CA ASN A 171 0.10 -13.02 -2.47
C ASN A 171 -0.54 -13.02 -3.86
N TYR A 172 0.24 -13.37 -4.88
CA TYR A 172 -0.17 -13.34 -6.28
C TYR A 172 -0.30 -14.73 -6.85
N ASN A 173 -1.25 -14.89 -7.79
CA ASN A 173 -1.31 -16.04 -8.67
C ASN A 173 -1.10 -15.60 -10.13
N LEU A 174 -0.58 -16.53 -10.93
CA LEU A 174 -0.50 -16.37 -12.38
C LEU A 174 -1.82 -16.85 -13.02
N TYR A 175 -2.53 -15.94 -13.67
CA TYR A 175 -3.78 -16.20 -14.36
C TYR A 175 -3.57 -16.20 -15.87
N GLU A 176 -4.25 -17.11 -16.57
CA GLU A 176 -4.15 -17.27 -18.02
C GLU A 176 -2.69 -17.39 -18.53
N GLY A 177 -1.76 -17.89 -17.68
CA GLY A 177 -0.34 -18.06 -18.00
C GLY A 177 0.47 -16.77 -18.17
N LYS A 178 -0.11 -15.59 -17.93
CA LYS A 178 0.57 -14.30 -18.23
C LYS A 178 0.23 -13.13 -17.31
N PHE A 179 -0.85 -13.20 -16.53
CA PHE A 179 -1.28 -12.10 -15.67
C PHE A 179 -1.07 -12.43 -14.20
N TYR A 180 -0.18 -11.71 -13.53
CA TYR A 180 -0.07 -11.78 -12.08
C TYR A 180 -1.09 -10.85 -11.44
N LEU A 181 -2.02 -11.43 -10.66
CA LEU A 181 -3.02 -10.68 -9.90
C LEU A 181 -3.08 -11.19 -8.47
N PRO A 182 -3.45 -10.34 -7.50
CA PRO A 182 -3.55 -10.73 -6.11
C PRO A 182 -4.54 -11.89 -5.94
N LYS A 183 -4.14 -12.95 -5.26
CA LYS A 183 -5.03 -13.97 -4.70
C LYS A 183 -5.50 -13.52 -3.33
N GLU A 184 -4.58 -12.94 -2.55
CA GLU A 184 -4.85 -12.45 -1.22
C GLU A 184 -4.01 -11.20 -0.97
N SER A 185 -4.62 -10.21 -0.29
CA SER A 185 -3.92 -9.10 0.35
C SER A 185 -4.28 -9.07 1.82
N LYS A 186 -3.29 -9.02 2.70
CA LYS A 186 -3.46 -8.94 4.15
C LYS A 186 -2.89 -7.63 4.66
N VAL A 187 -3.68 -6.86 5.38
CA VAL A 187 -3.22 -5.67 6.11
C VAL A 187 -3.15 -6.01 7.58
N GLU A 188 -2.02 -5.80 8.21
CA GLU A 188 -1.83 -5.95 9.66
C GLU A 188 -1.51 -4.58 10.28
N TYR A 189 -2.17 -4.27 11.39
CA TYR A 189 -1.97 -3.03 12.14
C TYR A 189 -1.23 -3.34 13.43
N PHE A 190 -0.20 -2.52 13.76
CA PHE A 190 0.74 -2.73 14.88
C PHE A 190 0.77 -1.55 15.85
N ILE A 191 -0.32 -0.85 16.03
CA ILE A 191 -0.32 0.44 16.73
C ILE A 191 -0.27 0.24 18.24
N LYS A 192 0.80 0.76 18.85
CA LYS A 192 1.02 0.79 20.31
C LYS A 192 0.79 2.16 20.93
N ASP A 193 0.70 3.22 20.14
CA ASP A 193 0.53 4.58 20.62
C ASP A 193 -0.96 4.95 20.70
N ALA A 194 -1.41 5.44 21.87
CA ALA A 194 -2.81 5.79 22.11
C ALA A 194 -3.31 6.91 21.16
N ARG A 195 -2.43 7.81 20.69
CA ARG A 195 -2.77 8.86 19.74
C ARG A 195 -3.02 8.29 18.35
N LEU A 196 -2.15 7.38 17.92
CA LEU A 196 -2.28 6.65 16.65
C LEU A 196 -3.44 5.64 16.72
N ALA A 197 -3.65 5.03 17.89
CA ALA A 197 -4.81 4.17 18.14
C ALA A 197 -6.12 4.95 18.03
N GLY A 198 -6.16 6.20 18.49
CA GLY A 198 -7.29 7.12 18.31
C GLY A 198 -7.60 7.40 16.84
N TRP A 199 -6.57 7.62 16.04
CA TRP A 199 -6.69 7.80 14.60
C TRP A 199 -7.22 6.54 13.90
N LEU A 200 -6.67 5.37 14.20
CA LEU A 200 -7.14 4.11 13.63
C LEU A 200 -8.55 3.75 14.10
N LYS A 201 -8.87 4.02 15.38
CA LYS A 201 -10.24 3.86 15.89
C LYS A 201 -11.24 4.68 15.10
N LYS A 202 -10.84 5.88 14.62
CA LYS A 202 -11.73 6.73 13.83
C LYS A 202 -11.88 6.20 12.40
N ASP A 203 -10.80 5.71 11.77
CA ASP A 203 -10.87 5.05 10.47
C ASP A 203 -11.73 3.78 10.55
N VAL A 204 -11.49 2.94 11.54
CA VAL A 204 -12.30 1.74 11.84
C VAL A 204 -13.72 2.13 12.25
N LYS A 205 -13.92 3.19 13.03
CA LYS A 205 -15.24 3.70 13.42
C LYS A 205 -16.03 4.26 12.25
N THR A 206 -15.35 4.99 11.35
CA THR A 206 -15.93 5.47 10.08
C THR A 206 -16.32 4.30 9.20
N LEU A 207 -15.49 3.25 9.18
CA LEU A 207 -15.75 2.01 8.45
C LEU A 207 -16.91 1.21 9.07
N MET A 208 -17.17 1.32 10.36
CA MET A 208 -18.06 0.42 11.09
C MET A 208 -19.33 1.05 11.62
N ASN A 209 -19.45 2.39 11.56
CA ASN A 209 -20.59 3.12 12.13
C ASN A 209 -20.95 2.66 13.58
N THR A 210 -19.93 2.23 14.35
CA THR A 210 -20.13 1.71 15.73
C THR A 210 -19.49 2.62 16.75
N ASN A 211 -20.28 2.96 17.78
CA ASN A 211 -19.83 3.77 18.90
C ASN A 211 -19.14 2.96 20.03
N ASN A 212 -18.99 1.65 19.88
CA ASN A 212 -18.71 0.70 20.95
C ASN A 212 -17.30 0.08 20.96
N LEU A 213 -16.29 0.75 20.43
CA LEU A 213 -14.91 0.33 20.67
C LEU A 213 -14.48 0.84 22.05
N SER A 214 -14.37 -0.08 23.02
CA SER A 214 -13.96 0.23 24.38
C SER A 214 -12.55 0.87 24.41
N ALA A 215 -12.46 1.95 25.23
CA ALA A 215 -11.31 2.87 25.27
C ALA A 215 -10.04 2.29 25.91
N ASN A 216 -10.03 1.06 26.39
CA ASN A 216 -9.03 0.55 27.34
C ASN A 216 -7.94 -0.38 26.80
N SER A 217 -7.69 -0.46 25.50
CA SER A 217 -6.52 -1.21 25.02
C SER A 217 -5.52 -0.31 24.33
N ASP A 218 -4.34 -0.15 24.93
CA ASP A 218 -3.23 0.67 24.43
C ASP A 218 -2.58 0.09 23.15
N VAL A 219 -3.05 -1.05 22.69
CA VAL A 219 -2.52 -1.73 21.50
C VAL A 219 -3.68 -2.21 20.62
N ILE A 220 -3.86 -1.60 19.47
CA ILE A 220 -4.75 -2.16 18.45
C ILE A 220 -3.91 -3.09 17.56
N LYS A 221 -4.09 -4.40 17.75
CA LYS A 221 -3.67 -5.41 16.80
C LYS A 221 -4.91 -5.85 16.04
N GLY A 222 -4.94 -5.60 14.74
CA GLY A 222 -6.04 -6.01 13.89
C GLY A 222 -5.53 -6.38 12.52
N SER A 223 -6.32 -7.16 11.78
CA SER A 223 -6.01 -7.43 10.39
C SER A 223 -7.24 -7.37 9.51
N ILE A 224 -6.99 -7.00 8.24
CA ILE A 224 -7.95 -7.08 7.16
C ILE A 224 -7.40 -8.08 6.16
N VAL A 225 -8.18 -9.11 5.85
CA VAL A 225 -7.81 -10.10 4.83
C VAL A 225 -8.76 -9.96 3.66
N VAL A 226 -8.20 -9.68 2.50
CA VAL A 226 -8.92 -9.52 1.24
C VAL A 226 -8.52 -10.66 0.31
N ASN A 227 -9.48 -11.50 -0.07
CA ASN A 227 -9.26 -12.60 -1.00
C ASN A 227 -9.97 -12.31 -2.31
N TYR A 228 -9.28 -12.57 -3.41
CA TYR A 228 -9.79 -12.39 -4.76
C TYR A 228 -9.95 -13.74 -5.46
N SER A 229 -11.02 -13.87 -6.25
CA SER A 229 -11.32 -15.06 -7.02
C SER A 229 -12.15 -14.72 -8.26
N GLU A 230 -12.38 -15.70 -9.13
CA GLU A 230 -13.25 -15.59 -10.30
C GLU A 230 -12.87 -14.43 -11.22
N TYR A 231 -11.56 -14.25 -11.48
CA TYR A 231 -11.06 -13.20 -12.36
C TYR A 231 -11.53 -13.39 -13.81
N LYS A 232 -12.00 -12.30 -14.41
CA LYS A 232 -12.22 -12.14 -15.86
C LYS A 232 -11.38 -10.98 -16.33
N ILE A 233 -10.28 -11.26 -17.01
CA ILE A 233 -9.19 -10.31 -17.29
C ILE A 233 -9.30 -9.84 -18.74
N ASN A 234 -9.07 -8.53 -18.98
CA ASN A 234 -9.01 -7.89 -20.30
C ASN A 234 -10.23 -8.20 -21.18
N LYS A 235 -11.43 -8.03 -20.62
CA LYS A 235 -12.71 -8.25 -21.32
C LYS A 235 -13.34 -6.95 -21.83
N ASN A 236 -12.56 -5.86 -21.92
CA ASN A 236 -12.98 -4.53 -22.40
C ASN A 236 -14.17 -3.97 -21.63
N LEU A 237 -14.03 -3.83 -20.31
CA LEU A 237 -15.09 -3.32 -19.45
C LEU A 237 -15.54 -1.92 -19.91
N PRO A 238 -16.85 -1.69 -20.12
CA PRO A 238 -17.35 -0.41 -20.56
C PRO A 238 -17.32 0.61 -19.43
N ASP A 239 -16.98 1.87 -19.75
CA ASP A 239 -16.83 2.96 -18.78
C ASP A 239 -18.09 3.29 -17.98
N ARG A 240 -19.28 2.94 -18.53
CA ARG A 240 -20.57 3.09 -17.84
C ARG A 240 -20.62 2.35 -16.49
N ILE A 241 -19.84 1.28 -16.32
CA ILE A 241 -19.75 0.53 -15.05
C ILE A 241 -19.27 1.43 -13.91
N PHE A 242 -18.34 2.35 -14.19
CA PHE A 242 -17.67 3.20 -13.22
C PHE A 242 -18.41 4.52 -12.92
N LYS A 243 -19.46 4.84 -13.67
CA LYS A 243 -20.29 6.02 -13.41
C LYS A 243 -21.08 5.81 -12.11
N LYS A 244 -21.11 6.83 -11.24
CA LYS A 244 -22.00 6.83 -10.07
C LYS A 244 -23.44 6.76 -10.57
N ARG A 245 -24.24 5.83 -10.04
CA ARG A 245 -25.70 5.92 -10.25
C ARG A 245 -26.18 7.24 -9.66
N LYS A 246 -26.83 8.08 -10.45
CA LYS A 246 -27.61 9.17 -9.90
C LYS A 246 -28.65 8.48 -8.96
N LYS A 247 -28.67 8.87 -7.70
CA LYS A 247 -29.81 8.57 -6.84
C LYS A 247 -30.93 9.51 -7.32
N ASP A 248 -31.95 8.93 -7.92
CA ASP A 248 -33.24 9.58 -8.07
C ASP A 248 -33.86 9.75 -6.68
#